data_fe725bc689c0d5019f3e6efe013aa8c3
#
_entry.id   fe725bc689c0d5019f3e6efe013aa8c3
#
_cell.length_a   1.000
_cell.length_b   1.000
_cell.length_c   1.000
_cell.angle_alpha   90.00
_cell.angle_beta   90.00
_cell.angle_gamma   90.00
#
_symmetry.space_group_name_H-M   'P 1'
#
loop_
_entity.id
_entity.type
_entity.pdbx_description
1 polymer ?
#
loop_
_entity_poly.entity_id
_entity_poly.type
_entity_poly.pdbx_seq_one_letter_code
_entity_poly.pdbx_strand_id
1 'polypeptide(L)'
;MGRGVSMKALSIRSDYAADIMNGTKTEEYRSWSTKYRGDLLICNTAKKIRGFVPGYALCVAKIVGIEQRQDQGGSCYAWKIAPFAKNGSYWIKPIKVKGQLRLFNIDDHLIERAPFTDIHSKSAMEWINKVIAPLRY
;
A
#
# COMPACT_ATOMS: atom_id res chain seq x y z
N MET A 1 20.45 -4.87 -19.02
CA MET A 1 20.48 -4.47 -18.52
C MET A 1 19.88 -4.24 -17.57
N GLY A 2 19.48 -4.63 -17.09
CA GLY A 2 18.88 -4.72 -15.84
C GLY A 2 19.01 -3.56 -14.93
N ARG A 3 18.82 -2.46 -15.43
CA ARG A 3 18.75 -1.34 -14.55
C ARG A 3 17.41 -1.33 -13.83
N GLY A 4 17.42 -1.41 -12.49
CA GLY A 4 16.23 -1.28 -11.71
C GLY A 4 15.60 0.09 -11.89
N VAL A 5 14.26 0.13 -11.83
CA VAL A 5 13.49 1.37 -11.85
C VAL A 5 13.00 1.61 -10.43
N SER A 6 13.14 2.84 -9.95
CA SER A 6 12.61 3.17 -8.62
C SER A 6 11.10 3.31 -8.69
N MET A 7 10.43 2.83 -7.66
CA MET A 7 9.00 3.03 -7.44
C MET A 7 8.84 4.07 -6.33
N LYS A 8 7.80 4.88 -6.43
CA LYS A 8 7.45 5.77 -5.33
C LYS A 8 6.83 4.96 -4.20
N ALA A 9 7.07 5.42 -2.99
CA ALA A 9 6.58 4.78 -1.76
C ALA A 9 5.99 5.84 -0.83
N LEU A 10 5.05 5.42 -0.01
CA LEU A 10 4.35 6.28 0.95
C LEU A 10 4.14 5.51 2.24
N SER A 11 4.49 6.13 3.37
CA SER A 11 4.23 5.53 4.68
C SER A 11 2.79 5.76 5.09
N ILE A 12 2.10 4.68 5.49
CA ILE A 12 0.70 4.71 5.93
C ILE A 12 0.60 3.88 7.21
N ARG A 13 -0.20 4.35 8.16
CA ARG A 13 -0.46 3.60 9.40
C ARG A 13 -1.01 2.22 9.05
N SER A 14 -0.56 1.20 9.77
CA SER A 14 -0.79 -0.20 9.41
C SER A 14 -2.27 -0.60 9.34
N ASP A 15 -3.12 -0.02 10.19
CA ASP A 15 -4.55 -0.30 10.16
C ASP A 15 -5.23 0.32 8.93
N TYR A 16 -4.83 1.53 8.53
CA TYR A 16 -5.33 2.14 7.30
C TYR A 16 -4.83 1.40 6.06
N ALA A 17 -3.57 0.95 6.08
CA ALA A 17 -3.02 0.13 5.01
C ALA A 17 -3.81 -1.17 4.84
N ALA A 18 -4.20 -1.82 5.94
CA ALA A 18 -5.02 -3.03 5.90
C ALA A 18 -6.39 -2.76 5.25
N ASP A 19 -7.01 -1.64 5.55
CA ASP A 19 -8.29 -1.25 4.95
C ASP A 19 -8.16 -1.02 3.44
N ILE A 20 -7.04 -0.48 3.00
CA ILE A 20 -6.74 -0.34 1.58
C ILE A 20 -6.65 -1.74 0.94
N MET A 21 -5.89 -2.62 1.56
CA MET A 21 -5.61 -3.96 1.02
C MET A 21 -6.86 -4.84 0.91
N ASN A 22 -7.81 -4.67 1.82
CA ASN A 22 -9.06 -5.46 1.79
C ASN A 22 -10.19 -4.78 1.01
N GLY A 23 -9.94 -3.60 0.45
CA GLY A 23 -10.89 -2.89 -0.40
C GLY A 23 -11.90 -2.02 0.32
N THR A 24 -11.88 -1.96 1.66
CA THR A 24 -12.80 -1.08 2.39
C THR A 24 -12.41 0.40 2.30
N LYS A 25 -11.13 0.67 2.08
CA LYS A 25 -10.63 2.03 1.90
C LYS A 25 -10.12 2.18 0.47
N THR A 26 -10.80 2.98 -0.33
CA THR A 26 -10.49 3.16 -1.75
C THR A 26 -9.78 4.47 -2.04
N GLU A 27 -9.59 5.29 -1.02
CA GLU A 27 -8.92 6.58 -1.12
C GLU A 27 -8.01 6.78 0.09
N GLU A 28 -6.87 7.42 -0.14
CA GLU A 28 -5.99 7.85 0.94
C GLU A 28 -6.05 9.37 1.04
N TYR A 29 -6.15 9.90 2.26
CA TYR A 29 -6.34 11.33 2.47
C TYR A 29 -5.06 11.98 2.97
N ARG A 30 -4.63 13.04 2.29
CA ARG A 30 -3.41 13.78 2.62
C ARG A 30 -3.67 15.28 2.57
N SER A 31 -2.90 16.04 3.33
CA SER A 31 -2.97 17.51 3.30
C SER A 31 -2.21 18.10 2.10
N TRP A 32 -1.56 17.27 1.31
CA TRP A 32 -0.74 17.68 0.16
C TRP A 32 -1.07 16.82 -1.04
N SER A 33 -0.67 17.29 -2.22
CA SER A 33 -0.93 16.62 -3.49
C SER A 33 0.37 16.34 -4.24
N THR A 34 0.26 15.57 -5.31
CA THR A 34 1.39 15.27 -6.19
C THR A 34 0.88 15.07 -7.61
N LYS A 35 1.75 15.30 -8.57
CA LYS A 35 1.46 14.98 -9.98
C LYS A 35 1.70 13.49 -10.28
N TYR A 36 2.30 12.77 -9.34
CA TYR A 36 2.59 11.35 -9.54
C TYR A 36 1.30 10.54 -9.70
N ARG A 37 1.30 9.64 -10.66
CA ARG A 37 0.24 8.66 -10.88
C ARG A 37 0.89 7.30 -11.12
N GLY A 38 0.15 6.22 -10.84
CA GLY A 38 0.66 4.87 -11.03
C GLY A 38 0.99 4.17 -9.72
N ASP A 39 1.92 3.24 -9.79
CA ASP A 39 2.21 2.32 -8.70
C ASP A 39 2.87 3.01 -7.51
N LEU A 40 2.32 2.78 -6.33
CA LEU A 40 2.78 3.37 -5.07
C LEU A 40 2.94 2.26 -4.05
N LEU A 41 4.17 2.02 -3.62
CA LEU A 41 4.43 1.04 -2.55
C LEU A 41 3.90 1.59 -1.23
N ILE A 42 3.01 0.85 -0.59
CA ILE A 42 2.47 1.24 0.70
C ILE A 42 3.34 0.63 1.80
N CYS A 43 3.97 1.50 2.58
CA CYS A 43 4.88 1.09 3.66
C CYS A 43 4.19 1.29 4.99
N ASN A 44 3.84 0.19 5.67
CA ASN A 44 3.22 0.29 6.98
C ASN A 44 4.20 0.95 7.95
N THR A 45 3.73 1.93 8.71
CA THR A 45 4.57 2.60 9.69
C THR A 45 5.01 1.63 10.78
N ALA A 46 6.08 1.97 11.50
CA ALA A 46 6.60 1.15 12.57
C ALA A 46 5.72 1.16 13.83
N LYS A 47 4.71 2.01 13.89
CA LYS A 47 3.78 2.07 15.02
C LYS A 47 3.11 0.72 15.21
N LYS A 48 3.20 0.19 16.44
CA LYS A 48 2.59 -1.10 16.78
C LYS A 48 1.11 -0.91 17.08
N ILE A 49 0.27 -1.49 16.24
CA ILE A 49 -1.18 -1.50 16.41
C ILE A 49 -1.60 -2.96 16.44
N ARG A 50 -2.28 -3.37 17.53
CA ARG A 50 -2.64 -4.77 17.74
C ARG A 50 -3.45 -5.31 16.56
N GLY A 51 -3.02 -6.46 16.03
CA GLY A 51 -3.68 -7.14 14.92
C GLY A 51 -3.17 -6.74 13.54
N PHE A 52 -2.27 -5.77 13.45
CA PHE A 52 -1.76 -5.26 12.18
C PHE A 52 -0.24 -5.42 12.09
N VAL A 53 0.29 -5.32 10.87
CA VAL A 53 1.71 -5.57 10.60
C VAL A 53 2.48 -4.26 10.62
N PRO A 54 3.38 -4.03 11.60
CA PRO A 54 4.19 -2.82 11.60
C PRO A 54 5.45 -2.98 10.76
N GLY A 55 5.88 -1.92 10.09
CA GLY A 55 7.22 -1.84 9.52
C GLY A 55 7.48 -2.65 8.26
N TYR A 56 6.44 -3.14 7.60
CA TYR A 56 6.57 -3.87 6.34
C TYR A 56 5.72 -3.23 5.26
N ALA A 57 6.17 -3.32 4.01
CA ALA A 57 5.32 -3.05 2.85
C ALA A 57 4.65 -4.35 2.45
N LEU A 58 3.34 -4.34 2.25
CA LEU A 58 2.53 -5.52 1.94
C LEU A 58 1.76 -5.39 0.63
N CYS A 59 1.69 -4.20 0.04
CA CYS A 59 0.96 -4.01 -1.21
C CYS A 59 1.50 -2.84 -2.02
N VAL A 60 1.13 -2.84 -3.29
CA VAL A 60 1.30 -1.71 -4.20
C VAL A 60 -0.09 -1.21 -4.55
N ALA A 61 -0.36 0.05 -4.25
CA ALA A 61 -1.60 0.72 -4.61
C ALA A 61 -1.37 1.52 -5.89
N LYS A 62 -2.22 1.33 -6.89
CA LYS A 62 -2.13 2.13 -8.11
C LYS A 62 -2.96 3.39 -7.93
N ILE A 63 -2.31 4.53 -7.98
CA ILE A 63 -2.97 5.83 -7.83
C ILE A 63 -3.47 6.28 -9.21
N VAL A 64 -4.78 6.44 -9.33
CA VAL A 64 -5.43 6.75 -10.61
C VAL A 64 -5.95 8.18 -10.69
N GLY A 65 -5.95 8.90 -9.58
CA GLY A 65 -6.38 10.29 -9.55
C GLY A 65 -6.22 10.89 -8.17
N ILE A 66 -6.22 12.19 -8.09
CA ILE A 66 -6.25 12.93 -6.83
C ILE A 66 -7.28 14.01 -6.97
N GLU A 67 -8.16 14.14 -5.99
CA GLU A 67 -9.23 15.10 -5.97
C GLU A 67 -9.13 15.96 -4.72
N GLN A 68 -9.12 17.27 -4.91
CA GLN A 68 -9.13 18.19 -3.78
C GLN A 68 -10.54 18.24 -3.19
N ARG A 69 -10.63 18.17 -1.87
CA ARG A 69 -11.90 18.24 -1.13
C ARG A 69 -11.78 19.19 0.03
N GLN A 70 -12.93 19.79 0.36
CA GLN A 70 -13.08 20.61 1.56
C GLN A 70 -13.82 19.80 2.61
N ASP A 71 -13.34 19.89 3.85
CA ASP A 71 -14.05 19.33 5.00
C ASP A 71 -13.99 20.35 6.14
N GLN A 72 -14.50 19.96 7.32
CA GLN A 72 -14.53 20.86 8.48
C GLN A 72 -13.13 21.24 8.96
N GLY A 73 -12.13 20.42 8.66
CA GLY A 73 -10.74 20.70 8.99
C GLY A 73 -9.98 21.48 7.92
N GLY A 74 -10.64 21.86 6.81
CA GLY A 74 -10.03 22.57 5.70
C GLY A 74 -9.86 21.69 4.46
N SER A 75 -8.94 22.07 3.58
CA SER A 75 -8.68 21.33 2.33
C SER A 75 -7.92 20.03 2.60
N CYS A 76 -8.33 18.99 1.92
CA CYS A 76 -7.57 17.75 1.86
C CYS A 76 -7.54 17.21 0.43
N TYR A 77 -6.69 16.25 0.18
CA TYR A 77 -6.56 15.61 -1.13
C TYR A 77 -6.87 14.13 -0.97
N ALA A 78 -7.85 13.65 -1.74
CA ALA A 78 -8.23 12.24 -1.79
C ALA A 78 -7.47 11.58 -2.93
N TRP A 79 -6.55 10.68 -2.59
CA TRP A 79 -5.75 9.92 -3.54
C TRP A 79 -6.51 8.65 -3.89
N LYS A 80 -7.01 8.57 -5.11
CA LYS A 80 -7.88 7.47 -5.54
C LYS A 80 -7.05 6.25 -5.92
N ILE A 81 -7.43 5.11 -5.36
CA ILE A 81 -6.71 3.85 -5.48
C ILE A 81 -7.51 2.91 -6.38
N ALA A 82 -6.85 2.36 -7.41
CA ALA A 82 -7.45 1.35 -8.26
C ALA A 82 -7.80 0.09 -7.46
N PRO A 83 -8.89 -0.61 -7.81
CA PRO A 83 -9.23 -1.87 -7.15
C PRO A 83 -8.10 -2.89 -7.24
N PHE A 84 -8.04 -3.79 -6.26
CA PHE A 84 -7.07 -4.88 -6.24
C PHE A 84 -7.50 -5.94 -7.26
N ALA A 85 -6.72 -6.08 -8.31
CA ALA A 85 -7.00 -6.93 -9.45
C ALA A 85 -5.73 -7.12 -10.27
N LYS A 86 -5.80 -7.98 -11.27
CA LYS A 86 -4.64 -8.29 -12.12
C LYS A 86 -3.96 -7.05 -12.68
N ASN A 87 -4.73 -6.07 -13.15
CA ASN A 87 -4.22 -4.85 -13.77
C ASN A 87 -4.41 -3.62 -12.87
N GLY A 88 -4.70 -3.81 -11.61
CA GLY A 88 -4.89 -2.74 -10.65
C GLY A 88 -3.83 -2.76 -9.56
N SER A 89 -4.28 -2.46 -8.34
CA SER A 89 -3.44 -2.61 -7.15
C SER A 89 -3.22 -4.09 -6.84
N TYR A 90 -2.16 -4.44 -6.11
CA TYR A 90 -1.85 -5.84 -5.85
C TYR A 90 -1.10 -6.03 -4.53
N TRP A 91 -1.27 -7.22 -3.94
CA TRP A 91 -0.50 -7.65 -2.77
C TRP A 91 0.89 -8.09 -3.20
N ILE A 92 1.85 -7.91 -2.31
CA ILE A 92 3.24 -8.31 -2.55
C ILE A 92 3.74 -9.21 -1.41
N LYS A 93 4.82 -9.91 -1.66
CA LYS A 93 5.56 -10.57 -0.58
C LYS A 93 6.11 -9.49 0.36
N PRO A 94 6.01 -9.69 1.68
CA PRO A 94 6.41 -8.65 2.63
C PRO A 94 7.85 -8.19 2.46
N ILE A 95 8.04 -6.88 2.49
CA ILE A 95 9.36 -6.25 2.46
C ILE A 95 9.51 -5.42 3.73
N LYS A 96 10.52 -5.71 4.52
CA LYS A 96 10.81 -4.88 5.68
C LYS A 96 11.31 -3.52 5.19
N VAL A 97 10.66 -2.45 5.63
CA VAL A 97 10.99 -1.10 5.15
C VAL A 97 11.02 -0.12 6.30
N LYS A 98 11.86 0.89 6.15
CA LYS A 98 11.87 2.05 7.05
C LYS A 98 11.14 3.18 6.33
N GLY A 99 10.05 3.65 6.92
CA GLY A 99 9.26 4.74 6.35
C GLY A 99 10.01 6.06 6.34
N GLN A 100 9.58 6.93 5.45
CA GLN A 100 10.09 8.29 5.31
C GLN A 100 8.91 9.22 5.12
N LEU A 101 9.16 10.52 5.25
CA LEU A 101 8.13 11.53 5.05
C LEU A 101 7.82 11.69 3.56
N ARG A 102 6.56 11.93 3.26
CA ARG A 102 6.05 12.17 1.90
C ARG A 102 6.39 11.02 0.96
N LEU A 103 6.50 11.31 -0.34
CA LEU A 103 6.91 10.31 -1.32
C LEU A 103 8.41 10.11 -1.27
N PHE A 104 8.83 8.86 -1.30
CA PHE A 104 10.24 8.51 -1.37
C PHE A 104 10.43 7.38 -2.39
N ASN A 105 11.66 7.15 -2.81
CA ASN A 105 11.96 6.15 -3.82
C ASN A 105 12.39 4.85 -3.17
N ILE A 106 11.94 3.75 -3.76
CA ILE A 106 12.43 2.42 -3.41
C ILE A 106 12.76 1.68 -4.71
N ASP A 107 13.73 0.78 -4.66
CA ASP A 107 14.11 0.00 -5.81
C ASP A 107 13.03 -1.05 -6.10
N ASP A 108 12.47 -1.03 -7.31
CA ASP A 108 11.33 -1.89 -7.63
C ASP A 108 11.70 -3.36 -7.82
N HIS A 109 12.99 -3.69 -7.98
CA HIS A 109 13.40 -5.10 -8.07
C HIS A 109 13.20 -5.87 -6.77
N LEU A 110 13.01 -5.16 -5.65
CA LEU A 110 12.68 -5.78 -4.37
C LEU A 110 11.23 -6.27 -4.33
N ILE A 111 10.40 -5.85 -5.27
CA ILE A 111 8.96 -6.08 -5.22
C ILE A 111 8.62 -7.35 -5.99
N GLU A 112 7.99 -8.28 -5.28
CA GLU A 112 7.51 -9.52 -5.86
C GLU A 112 6.05 -9.70 -5.50
N ARG A 113 5.19 -9.90 -6.52
CA ARG A 113 3.76 -10.08 -6.30
C ARG A 113 3.48 -11.30 -5.43
N ALA A 114 2.47 -11.20 -4.58
CA ALA A 114 1.92 -12.34 -3.89
C ALA A 114 1.39 -13.36 -4.93
N PRO A 115 1.39 -14.66 -4.61
CA PRO A 115 1.03 -15.70 -5.58
C PRO A 115 -0.49 -15.88 -5.75
N PHE A 116 -1.23 -14.78 -5.74
CA PHE A 116 -2.67 -14.80 -5.98
C PHE A 116 -3.12 -13.45 -6.49
N THR A 117 -4.28 -13.41 -7.13
CA THR A 117 -4.91 -12.17 -7.59
C THR A 117 -6.15 -11.86 -6.76
N ASP A 118 -6.97 -12.88 -6.48
CA ASP A 118 -8.21 -12.72 -5.74
C ASP A 118 -7.97 -13.01 -4.25
N ILE A 119 -8.10 -11.98 -3.43
CA ILE A 119 -7.92 -12.06 -1.97
C ILE A 119 -8.91 -13.05 -1.32
N HIS A 120 -10.04 -13.31 -1.96
CA HIS A 120 -11.06 -14.22 -1.43
C HIS A 120 -10.84 -15.67 -1.84
N SER A 121 -9.81 -15.95 -2.64
CA SER A 121 -9.49 -17.31 -3.03
C SER A 121 -8.94 -18.12 -1.86
N LYS A 122 -9.09 -19.44 -1.93
CA LYS A 122 -8.54 -20.33 -0.93
C LYS A 122 -7.00 -20.20 -0.83
N SER A 123 -6.34 -20.10 -1.98
CA SER A 123 -4.88 -19.95 -2.01
C SER A 123 -4.42 -18.64 -1.39
N ALA A 124 -5.19 -17.56 -1.56
CA ALA A 124 -4.89 -16.29 -0.93
C ALA A 124 -5.00 -16.40 0.59
N MET A 125 -6.06 -17.02 1.09
CA MET A 125 -6.26 -17.19 2.54
C MET A 125 -5.15 -18.01 3.17
N GLU A 126 -4.76 -19.10 2.51
CA GLU A 126 -3.65 -19.95 3.00
C GLU A 126 -2.34 -19.17 3.06
N TRP A 127 -2.04 -18.41 2.00
CA TRP A 127 -0.83 -17.62 1.94
C TRP A 127 -0.82 -16.51 3.00
N ILE A 128 -1.94 -15.81 3.16
CA ILE A 128 -2.06 -14.74 4.16
C ILE A 128 -1.84 -15.30 5.56
N ASN A 129 -2.44 -16.44 5.87
CA ASN A 129 -2.27 -17.07 7.18
C ASN A 129 -0.85 -17.53 7.43
N LYS A 130 -0.17 -18.00 6.38
CA LYS A 130 1.20 -18.52 6.49
C LYS A 130 2.24 -17.38 6.52
N VAL A 131 2.06 -16.34 5.71
CA VAL A 131 3.10 -15.33 5.45
C VAL A 131 2.84 -14.02 6.18
N ILE A 132 1.59 -13.55 6.19
CA ILE A 132 1.24 -12.23 6.72
C ILE A 132 0.89 -12.32 8.22
N ALA A 133 0.05 -13.26 8.60
CA ALA A 133 -0.44 -13.34 9.99
C ALA A 133 0.69 -13.41 11.02
N PRO A 134 1.80 -14.14 10.78
CA PRO A 134 2.91 -14.16 11.75
C PRO A 134 3.60 -12.81 11.96
N LEU A 135 3.43 -11.86 11.04
CA LEU A 135 4.04 -10.53 11.14
C LEU A 135 3.16 -9.55 11.93
N ARG A 136 1.91 -9.91 12.22
CA ARG A 136 0.99 -9.05 12.97
C ARG A 136 1.49 -8.86 14.40
N TYR A 137 1.24 -7.66 14.90
CA TYR A 137 1.56 -7.31 16.28
C TYR A 137 0.47 -7.80 17.28
#